data_747a3e492599f2447e7c5d1c1b902f4e
#
_entry.id   747a3e492599f2447e7c5d1c1b902f4e
#
_cell.length_a   1.000
_cell.length_b   1.000
_cell.length_c   1.000
_cell.angle_alpha   90.00
_cell.angle_beta   90.00
_cell.angle_gamma   90.00
#
_symmetry.space_group_name_H-M   'P 1'
#
loop_
_entity.id
_entity.type
_entity.pdbx_description
1 polymer ?
#
loop_
_entity_poly.entity_id
_entity_poly.type
_entity_poly.pdbx_seq_one_letter_code
_entity_poly.pdbx_strand_id
1 'polypeptide(L)'
;FIVLNKKHKEWCKSVTDFYYENEDEIRMRQHETVKKGSDQTPINYMIRNSNHDIEFLDERFNLQQLHLRGVLQSDLLWNVGWVWHFNGFEKTERNALMKNVWERVKHNYA
;
A
#
# COMPACT_ATOMS: atom_id res chain seq x y z
N PHE A 1 -2.34 1.33 -2.25
CA PHE A 1 -2.98 0.57 -3.32
C PHE A 1 -3.32 1.52 -4.47
N ILE A 2 -2.93 1.18 -5.68
CA ILE A 2 -3.18 1.99 -6.88
C ILE A 2 -3.73 1.08 -7.97
N VAL A 3 -4.78 1.50 -8.66
CA VAL A 3 -5.37 0.78 -9.77
C VAL A 3 -4.99 1.46 -11.07
N LEU A 4 -4.31 0.73 -11.94
CA LEU A 4 -3.84 1.20 -13.23
C LEU A 4 -4.39 0.33 -14.35
N ASN A 5 -4.50 0.89 -15.54
CA ASN A 5 -4.87 0.17 -16.75
C ASN A 5 -3.88 0.48 -17.90
N LYS A 6 -4.11 -0.09 -19.07
CA LYS A 6 -3.23 0.08 -20.23
C LYS A 6 -3.01 1.54 -20.65
N LYS A 7 -3.96 2.44 -20.41
CA LYS A 7 -3.84 3.87 -20.72
C LYS A 7 -2.75 4.57 -19.90
N HIS A 8 -2.41 4.02 -18.73
CA HIS A 8 -1.42 4.61 -17.82
C HIS A 8 0.01 4.11 -18.08
N LYS A 9 0.25 3.31 -19.13
CA LYS A 9 1.57 2.74 -19.41
C LYS A 9 2.66 3.81 -19.53
N GLU A 10 2.42 4.86 -20.30
CA GLU A 10 3.39 5.95 -20.50
C GLU A 10 3.61 6.74 -19.21
N TRP A 11 2.56 6.94 -18.43
CA TRP A 11 2.69 7.56 -17.11
C TRP A 11 3.51 6.69 -16.17
N CYS A 12 3.29 5.38 -16.13
CA CYS A 12 4.12 4.47 -15.32
C CYS A 12 5.59 4.54 -15.71
N LYS A 13 5.87 4.64 -17.03
CA LYS A 13 7.24 4.83 -17.52
C LYS A 13 7.81 6.16 -17.03
N SER A 14 7.07 7.25 -17.14
CA SER A 14 7.52 8.56 -16.67
C SER A 14 7.80 8.61 -15.16
N VAL A 15 7.04 7.87 -14.35
CA VAL A 15 7.33 7.72 -12.90
C VAL A 15 8.67 7.04 -12.67
N THR A 16 8.97 6.01 -13.45
CA THR A 16 10.24 5.28 -13.36
C THR A 16 11.41 6.16 -13.81
N ASP A 17 11.27 6.83 -14.94
CA ASP A 17 12.28 7.75 -15.47
C ASP A 17 12.55 8.88 -14.46
N PHE A 18 11.49 9.50 -13.92
CA PHE A 18 11.58 10.54 -12.89
C PHE A 18 12.32 10.05 -11.64
N TYR A 19 12.05 8.81 -11.19
CA TYR A 19 12.73 8.25 -10.03
C TYR A 19 14.24 8.15 -10.29
N TYR A 20 14.66 7.57 -11.41
CA TYR A 20 16.07 7.40 -11.70
C TYR A 20 16.81 8.72 -11.96
N GLU A 21 16.16 9.71 -12.56
CA GLU A 21 16.71 11.04 -12.76
C GLU A 21 16.91 11.82 -11.46
N ASN A 22 16.13 11.51 -10.42
CA ASN A 22 16.10 12.26 -9.16
C ASN A 22 16.38 11.37 -7.93
N GLU A 23 16.99 10.20 -8.12
CA GLU A 23 17.12 9.18 -7.08
C GLU A 23 17.81 9.71 -5.82
N ASP A 24 18.91 10.44 -5.95
CA ASP A 24 19.69 10.94 -4.82
C ASP A 24 18.88 11.97 -4.00
N GLU A 25 18.20 12.89 -4.66
CA GLU A 25 17.36 13.88 -4.00
C GLU A 25 16.16 13.23 -3.30
N ILE A 26 15.50 12.27 -3.95
CA ILE A 26 14.37 11.53 -3.38
C ILE A 26 14.83 10.77 -2.13
N ARG A 27 15.94 10.05 -2.20
CA ARG A 27 16.50 9.30 -1.06
C ARG A 27 16.88 10.23 0.10
N MET A 28 17.53 11.36 -0.19
CA MET A 28 17.89 12.35 0.82
C MET A 28 16.64 12.87 1.53
N ARG A 29 15.62 13.33 0.81
CA ARG A 29 14.37 13.84 1.38
C ARG A 29 13.60 12.77 2.15
N GLN A 30 13.57 11.56 1.66
CA GLN A 30 12.92 10.45 2.38
C GLN A 30 13.64 10.14 3.70
N HIS A 31 14.98 10.18 3.70
CA HIS A 31 15.75 9.95 4.93
C HIS A 31 15.51 11.05 5.96
N GLU A 32 15.45 12.30 5.54
CA GLU A 32 15.22 13.45 6.42
C GLU A 32 13.81 13.45 7.04
N THR A 33 12.78 13.07 6.26
CA THR A 33 11.38 13.21 6.66
C THR A 33 10.80 11.94 7.29
N VAL A 34 11.01 10.78 6.67
CA VAL A 34 10.35 9.52 7.08
C VAL A 34 11.33 8.44 7.53
N LYS A 35 12.64 8.70 7.45
CA LYS A 35 13.74 7.78 7.81
C LYS A 35 13.72 6.42 7.08
N LYS A 36 12.89 6.28 6.08
CA LYS A 36 12.77 5.07 5.26
C LYS A 36 12.44 5.47 3.82
N GLY A 37 13.15 4.88 2.85
CA GLY A 37 12.81 5.01 1.45
C GLY A 37 11.57 4.18 1.09
N SER A 38 10.72 4.71 0.22
CA SER A 38 9.62 3.97 -0.37
C SER A 38 9.30 4.49 -1.77
N ASP A 39 8.69 3.63 -2.58
CA ASP A 39 8.17 3.95 -3.91
C ASP A 39 6.99 4.94 -3.87
N GLN A 40 6.38 5.11 -2.70
CA GLN A 40 5.22 6.01 -2.54
C GLN A 40 5.57 7.47 -2.79
N THR A 41 6.78 7.92 -2.44
CA THR A 41 7.18 9.33 -2.61
C THR A 41 7.17 9.77 -4.08
N PRO A 42 7.90 9.13 -5.00
CA PRO A 42 7.86 9.51 -6.41
C PRO A 42 6.47 9.31 -7.03
N ILE A 43 5.77 8.25 -6.68
CA ILE A 43 4.41 7.99 -7.16
C ILE A 43 3.46 9.12 -6.74
N ASN A 44 3.44 9.47 -5.46
CA ASN A 44 2.57 10.54 -4.96
C ASN A 44 2.92 11.91 -5.56
N TYR A 45 4.21 12.20 -5.75
CA TYR A 45 4.64 13.42 -6.41
C TYR A 45 4.13 13.49 -7.85
N MET A 46 4.33 12.42 -8.62
CA MET A 46 3.90 12.35 -10.01
C MET A 46 2.37 12.37 -10.16
N ILE A 47 1.64 11.73 -9.26
CA ILE A 47 0.17 11.79 -9.23
C ILE A 47 -0.29 13.25 -9.03
N ARG A 48 0.26 13.96 -8.04
CA ARG A 48 -0.13 15.34 -7.74
C ARG A 48 0.18 16.32 -8.85
N ASN A 49 1.22 16.04 -9.64
CA ASN A 49 1.62 16.88 -10.76
C ASN A 49 1.09 16.39 -12.12
N SER A 50 0.23 15.39 -12.12
CA SER A 50 -0.43 14.89 -13.32
C SER A 50 -1.81 15.57 -13.50
N ASN A 51 -2.27 15.58 -14.75
CA ASN A 51 -3.64 16.01 -15.10
C ASN A 51 -4.61 14.81 -15.15
N HIS A 52 -4.27 13.72 -14.48
CA HIS A 52 -5.16 12.56 -14.41
C HIS A 52 -6.26 12.77 -13.38
N ASP A 53 -7.46 12.38 -13.74
CA ASP A 53 -8.54 12.25 -12.77
C ASP A 53 -8.19 11.16 -11.76
N ILE A 54 -8.22 11.52 -10.47
CA ILE A 54 -7.86 10.64 -9.38
C ILE A 54 -9.11 10.38 -8.56
N GLU A 55 -9.48 9.11 -8.50
CA GLU A 55 -10.53 8.65 -7.60
C GLU A 55 -9.90 7.99 -6.38
N PHE A 56 -10.28 8.46 -5.19
CA PHE A 56 -9.88 7.83 -3.95
C PHE A 56 -10.82 6.67 -3.63
N LEU A 57 -10.25 5.49 -3.59
CA LEU A 57 -10.98 4.29 -3.20
C LEU A 57 -11.25 4.30 -1.69
N ASP A 58 -12.35 3.66 -1.31
CA ASP A 58 -12.70 3.39 0.09
C ASP A 58 -11.54 2.71 0.83
N GLU A 59 -11.34 3.03 2.12
CA GLU A 59 -10.26 2.48 2.93
C GLU A 59 -10.27 0.94 3.02
N ARG A 60 -11.42 0.31 2.76
CA ARG A 60 -11.57 -1.15 2.71
C ARG A 60 -10.69 -1.82 1.65
N PHE A 61 -10.31 -1.09 0.59
CA PHE A 61 -9.37 -1.57 -0.44
C PHE A 61 -7.92 -1.59 0.02
N ASN A 62 -7.61 -0.96 1.13
CA ASN A 62 -6.26 -0.96 1.69
C ASN A 62 -6.31 -0.79 3.20
N LEU A 63 -6.92 -1.75 3.89
CA LEU A 63 -7.07 -1.71 5.33
C LEU A 63 -5.70 -1.83 5.99
N GLN A 64 -5.19 -0.69 6.44
CA GLN A 64 -3.87 -0.54 7.06
C GLN A 64 -3.95 -0.50 8.57
N GLN A 65 -2.76 -0.50 9.20
CA GLN A 65 -2.62 -0.34 10.66
C GLN A 65 -3.38 -1.41 11.45
N LEU A 66 -3.42 -2.60 10.93
CA LEU A 66 -4.10 -3.74 11.56
C LEU A 66 -3.63 -3.97 13.01
N HIS A 67 -2.34 -3.70 13.28
CA HIS A 67 -1.74 -3.83 14.61
C HIS A 67 -2.31 -2.80 15.63
N LEU A 68 -2.85 -1.67 15.16
CA LEU A 68 -3.43 -0.63 16.03
C LEU A 68 -4.94 -0.78 16.21
N ARG A 69 -5.62 -1.49 15.32
CA ARG A 69 -7.08 -1.52 15.26
C ARG A 69 -7.73 -2.62 16.10
N GLY A 70 -6.96 -3.45 16.79
CA GLY A 70 -7.51 -4.63 17.47
C GLY A 70 -8.26 -5.60 16.55
N VAL A 71 -8.10 -5.41 15.24
CA VAL A 71 -8.79 -6.13 14.17
C VAL A 71 -8.62 -7.63 14.26
N LEU A 72 -7.44 -8.04 14.72
CA LEU A 72 -7.09 -9.46 14.83
C LEU A 72 -7.82 -10.16 15.98
N GLN A 73 -8.51 -9.39 16.84
CA GLN A 73 -9.25 -9.89 17.99
C GLN A 73 -10.77 -9.93 17.77
N SER A 74 -11.26 -9.29 16.71
CA SER A 74 -12.69 -9.16 16.45
C SER A 74 -13.08 -9.72 15.08
N ASP A 75 -14.00 -10.67 15.06
CA ASP A 75 -14.56 -11.25 13.82
C ASP A 75 -15.31 -10.22 12.96
N LEU A 76 -15.72 -9.09 13.53
CA LEU A 76 -16.47 -8.03 12.85
C LEU A 76 -15.70 -7.42 11.67
N LEU A 77 -14.38 -7.33 11.78
CA LEU A 77 -13.56 -6.66 10.77
C LEU A 77 -13.17 -7.55 9.59
N TRP A 78 -13.30 -8.87 9.74
CA TRP A 78 -13.11 -9.82 8.65
C TRP A 78 -14.07 -9.60 7.49
N ASN A 79 -15.24 -9.04 7.79
CA ASN A 79 -16.29 -8.77 6.80
C ASN A 79 -16.21 -7.36 6.19
N VAL A 80 -15.35 -6.49 6.70
CA VAL A 80 -15.31 -5.07 6.29
C VAL A 80 -14.17 -4.78 5.31
N GLY A 81 -13.01 -5.39 5.48
CA GLY A 81 -11.86 -5.15 4.62
C GLY A 81 -11.86 -6.06 3.40
N TRP A 82 -11.64 -5.50 2.22
CA TRP A 82 -11.49 -6.26 0.97
C TRP A 82 -10.03 -6.57 0.67
N VAL A 83 -9.13 -5.65 1.01
CA VAL A 83 -7.69 -5.86 0.92
C VAL A 83 -7.04 -5.49 2.25
N TRP A 84 -6.34 -6.44 2.84
CA TRP A 84 -5.71 -6.29 4.14
C TRP A 84 -4.21 -6.12 3.98
N HIS A 85 -3.69 -5.03 4.51
CA HIS A 85 -2.29 -4.67 4.40
C HIS A 85 -1.56 -4.92 5.72
N PHE A 86 -0.82 -5.99 5.81
CA PHE A 86 -0.06 -6.38 6.99
C PHE A 86 1.28 -5.63 7.09
N ASN A 87 1.21 -4.30 7.11
CA ASN A 87 2.36 -3.45 7.40
C ASN A 87 2.50 -3.19 8.90
N GLY A 88 3.68 -2.79 9.34
CA GLY A 88 3.94 -2.45 10.75
C GLY A 88 4.23 -3.65 11.66
N PHE A 89 4.23 -4.87 11.13
CA PHE A 89 4.60 -6.09 11.86
C PHE A 89 6.02 -6.53 11.51
N GLU A 90 6.71 -7.13 12.46
CA GLU A 90 7.94 -7.85 12.18
C GLU A 90 7.68 -9.03 11.24
N LYS A 91 8.69 -9.40 10.43
CA LYS A 91 8.51 -10.39 9.34
C LYS A 91 7.95 -11.72 9.82
N THR A 92 8.44 -12.25 10.92
CA THR A 92 8.01 -13.54 11.49
C THR A 92 6.59 -13.45 12.03
N GLU A 93 6.28 -12.39 12.76
CA GLU A 93 4.94 -12.11 13.29
C GLU A 93 3.94 -11.94 12.14
N ARG A 94 4.29 -11.12 11.13
CA ARG A 94 3.45 -10.90 9.95
C ARG A 94 3.06 -12.20 9.25
N ASN A 95 4.03 -13.09 9.03
CA ASN A 95 3.78 -14.37 8.37
C ASN A 95 2.81 -15.25 9.19
N ALA A 96 2.99 -15.29 10.50
CA ALA A 96 2.11 -16.04 11.39
C ALA A 96 0.68 -15.47 11.39
N LEU A 97 0.55 -14.15 11.44
CA LEU A 97 -0.74 -13.45 11.37
C LEU A 97 -1.44 -13.69 10.04
N MET A 98 -0.73 -13.52 8.92
CA MET A 98 -1.29 -13.77 7.58
C MET A 98 -1.79 -15.21 7.44
N LYS A 99 -1.04 -16.19 7.95
CA LYS A 99 -1.46 -17.59 7.95
C LYS A 99 -2.71 -17.81 8.82
N ASN A 100 -2.74 -17.23 10.01
CA ASN A 100 -3.91 -17.33 10.90
C ASN A 100 -5.16 -16.72 10.27
N VAL A 101 -5.02 -15.53 9.66
CA VAL A 101 -6.09 -14.88 8.91
C VAL A 101 -6.58 -15.78 7.79
N TRP A 102 -5.68 -16.32 6.97
CA TRP A 102 -6.05 -17.22 5.87
C TRP A 102 -6.82 -18.44 6.37
N GLU A 103 -6.38 -19.10 7.43
CA GLU A 103 -7.07 -20.26 8.00
C GLU A 103 -8.51 -19.93 8.45
N ARG A 104 -8.77 -18.73 8.90
CA ARG A 104 -10.11 -18.27 9.29
C ARG A 104 -11.02 -17.96 8.11
N VAL A 105 -10.48 -17.31 7.07
CA VAL A 105 -11.31 -16.81 5.96
C VAL A 105 -11.48 -17.79 4.81
N LYS A 106 -10.56 -18.74 4.63
CA LYS A 106 -10.57 -19.68 3.50
C LYS A 106 -11.89 -20.44 3.35
N HIS A 107 -12.58 -20.71 4.44
CA HIS A 107 -13.86 -21.42 4.43
C HIS A 107 -15.00 -20.59 3.84
N ASN A 108 -14.86 -19.26 3.78
CA ASN A 108 -15.84 -18.37 3.19
C ASN A 108 -15.72 -18.28 1.66
N TYR A 109 -14.65 -18.85 1.11
CA TYR A 109 -14.32 -18.82 -0.33
C TYR A 109 -14.21 -20.21 -0.97
N ALA A 110 -14.51 -21.26 -0.23
CA ALA A 110 -14.53 -22.64 -0.70
C ALA A 110 -15.87 -23.02 -1.31
#